data_c156d25c7ee8d863bf8e7f4c7eb1e78a
#
_entry.id   c156d25c7ee8d863bf8e7f4c7eb1e78a
#
_cell.length_a   1.000
_cell.length_b   1.000
_cell.length_c   1.000
_cell.angle_alpha   90.00
_cell.angle_beta   90.00
_cell.angle_gamma   90.00
#
_symmetry.space_group_name_H-M   'P 1'
#
loop_
_entity.id
_entity.type
_entity.pdbx_description
1 polymer ?
#
loop_
_entity_poly.entity_id
_entity_poly.type
_entity_poly.pdbx_seq_one_letter_code
_entity_poly.pdbx_strand_id
1 'polypeptide(L)'
;MLEKIKPLEREQGKLQRNLKLAEDQIGQLSSGLDEVDAQVAVLKERLNKFTKEAAGIEIHLNKSKETIGSADSLVEGLEGEFERWNNEVEVMEKDLGKIPLYSLLAAAFLTYLSNAPEDIRKRCMEKWQVSLGIKRFDLKRFLSSEKEMLQWRAEGLPSDDLSIENAMCILQSKQSPYLIDPSSRASNWLLANANVGGKVSFMF
;
A
#
# COMPACT_ATOMS: atom_id res chain seq x y z
N MET A 1 7.77 -57.27 101.01
CA MET A 1 7.94 -56.04 100.13
C MET A 1 8.64 -56.28 98.82
N LEU A 2 9.60 -57.15 98.70
CA LEU A 2 10.36 -57.42 97.48
C LEU A 2 9.60 -58.12 96.37
N GLU A 3 8.52 -58.84 96.63
CA GLU A 3 7.76 -59.58 95.58
C GLU A 3 6.82 -58.67 94.73
N LYS A 4 6.46 -57.46 95.20
CA LYS A 4 5.65 -56.48 94.47
C LYS A 4 6.50 -55.53 93.60
N ILE A 5 7.79 -55.49 93.81
CA ILE A 5 8.69 -54.58 93.04
C ILE A 5 9.13 -55.22 91.75
N LYS A 6 9.39 -56.52 91.73
CA LYS A 6 9.78 -57.25 90.49
C LYS A 6 8.84 -57.18 89.25
N PRO A 7 7.51 -57.26 89.43
CA PRO A 7 6.63 -57.06 88.28
C PRO A 7 6.59 -55.62 87.78
N LEU A 8 6.68 -54.62 88.62
CA LEU A 8 6.76 -53.20 88.25
C LEU A 8 8.06 -52.85 87.49
N GLU A 9 9.20 -53.39 87.93
CA GLU A 9 10.48 -53.26 87.17
C GLU A 9 10.36 -53.88 85.81
N ARG A 10 9.65 -55.02 85.64
CA ARG A 10 9.45 -55.66 84.32
C ARG A 10 8.51 -54.85 83.40
N GLU A 11 7.48 -54.23 83.98
CA GLU A 11 6.60 -53.31 83.29
C GLU A 11 7.32 -52.05 82.90
N GLN A 12 8.11 -51.45 83.75
CA GLN A 12 8.95 -50.31 83.42
C GLN A 12 9.94 -50.59 82.32
N GLY A 13 10.61 -51.78 82.35
CA GLY A 13 11.48 -52.18 81.27
C GLY A 13 10.79 -52.49 79.96
N LYS A 14 9.53 -52.89 79.97
CA LYS A 14 8.72 -53.01 78.74
C LYS A 14 8.32 -51.65 78.20
N LEU A 15 7.86 -50.74 79.05
CA LEU A 15 7.46 -49.40 78.73
C LEU A 15 8.68 -48.60 78.12
N GLN A 16 9.83 -48.72 78.76
CA GLN A 16 11.06 -48.11 78.23
C GLN A 16 11.47 -48.62 76.84
N ARG A 17 11.32 -49.93 76.58
CA ARG A 17 11.57 -50.51 75.23
C ARG A 17 10.58 -50.06 74.20
N ASN A 18 9.26 -49.96 74.59
CA ASN A 18 8.23 -49.47 73.71
C ASN A 18 8.42 -47.98 73.43
N LEU A 19 8.83 -47.17 74.39
CA LEU A 19 9.11 -45.76 74.23
C LEU A 19 10.30 -45.54 73.28
N LYS A 20 11.36 -46.31 73.45
CA LYS A 20 12.51 -46.26 72.52
C LYS A 20 12.15 -46.64 71.10
N LEU A 21 11.30 -47.70 70.94
CA LEU A 21 10.80 -48.12 69.62
C LEU A 21 9.95 -47.01 68.97
N ALA A 22 9.13 -46.33 69.75
CA ALA A 22 8.30 -45.21 69.29
C ALA A 22 9.12 -44.01 68.89
N GLU A 23 10.16 -43.69 69.71
CA GLU A 23 11.10 -42.60 69.39
C GLU A 23 11.91 -42.90 68.10
N ASP A 24 12.39 -44.14 67.90
CA ASP A 24 13.05 -44.56 66.68
C ASP A 24 12.08 -44.47 65.45
N GLN A 25 10.82 -44.84 65.58
CA GLN A 25 9.82 -44.70 64.56
C GLN A 25 9.49 -43.26 64.22
N ILE A 26 9.37 -42.42 65.24
CA ILE A 26 9.19 -40.97 65.02
C ILE A 26 10.38 -40.37 64.29
N GLY A 27 11.58 -40.75 64.67
CA GLY A 27 12.82 -40.31 64.00
C GLY A 27 12.85 -40.68 62.51
N GLN A 28 12.48 -41.94 62.19
CA GLN A 28 12.40 -42.44 60.81
C GLN A 28 11.34 -41.73 60.01
N LEU A 29 10.15 -41.49 60.61
CA LEU A 29 9.04 -40.77 59.94
C LEU A 29 9.39 -39.30 59.74
N SER A 30 10.03 -38.67 60.69
CA SER A 30 10.48 -37.28 60.55
C SER A 30 11.50 -37.12 59.45
N SER A 31 12.50 -38.01 59.39
CA SER A 31 13.50 -38.01 58.31
C SER A 31 12.87 -38.29 56.93
N GLY A 32 11.86 -39.18 56.84
CA GLY A 32 11.12 -39.43 55.61
C GLY A 32 10.28 -38.20 55.18
N LEU A 33 9.70 -37.48 56.16
CA LEU A 33 8.97 -36.21 55.89
C LEU A 33 9.89 -35.14 55.35
N ASP A 34 11.08 -34.95 55.93
CA ASP A 34 12.09 -33.99 55.49
C ASP A 34 12.55 -34.29 54.05
N GLU A 35 12.71 -35.59 53.69
CA GLU A 35 13.03 -35.97 52.34
C GLU A 35 11.91 -35.72 51.31
N VAL A 36 10.67 -35.97 51.69
CA VAL A 36 9.48 -35.67 50.87
C VAL A 36 9.32 -34.15 50.70
N ASP A 37 9.51 -33.35 51.73
CA ASP A 37 9.44 -31.92 51.67
C ASP A 37 10.53 -31.33 50.75
N ALA A 38 11.74 -31.87 50.79
CA ALA A 38 12.81 -31.51 49.87
C ALA A 38 12.44 -31.84 48.41
N GLN A 39 11.87 -33.04 48.17
CA GLN A 39 11.42 -33.40 46.81
C GLN A 39 10.28 -32.48 46.32
N VAL A 40 9.32 -32.15 47.18
CA VAL A 40 8.24 -31.22 46.85
C VAL A 40 8.77 -29.82 46.53
N ALA A 41 9.78 -29.36 47.26
CA ALA A 41 10.40 -28.07 46.99
C ALA A 41 11.06 -28.05 45.57
N VAL A 42 11.81 -29.08 45.22
CA VAL A 42 12.42 -29.24 43.89
C VAL A 42 11.39 -29.31 42.78
N LEU A 43 10.29 -30.06 43.00
CA LEU A 43 9.22 -30.18 42.02
C LEU A 43 8.48 -28.84 41.84
N LYS A 44 8.25 -28.08 42.89
CA LYS A 44 7.66 -26.74 42.81
C LYS A 44 8.56 -25.78 42.03
N GLU A 45 9.84 -25.84 42.22
CA GLU A 45 10.79 -25.00 41.47
C GLU A 45 10.79 -25.34 39.96
N ARG A 46 10.81 -26.64 39.64
CA ARG A 46 10.69 -27.11 38.24
C ARG A 46 9.38 -26.70 37.61
N LEU A 47 8.27 -26.82 38.33
CA LEU A 47 6.95 -26.40 37.86
C LEU A 47 6.94 -24.90 37.56
N ASN A 48 7.47 -24.08 38.47
CA ASN A 48 7.57 -22.64 38.25
C ASN A 48 8.43 -22.29 37.02
N LYS A 49 9.52 -23.01 36.83
CA LYS A 49 10.39 -22.81 35.66
C LYS A 49 9.65 -23.14 34.36
N PHE A 50 9.03 -24.31 34.29
CA PHE A 50 8.25 -24.70 33.10
C PHE A 50 7.05 -23.80 32.82
N THR A 51 6.37 -23.32 33.88
CA THR A 51 5.27 -22.37 33.73
C THR A 51 5.76 -21.05 33.11
N LYS A 52 6.90 -20.53 33.56
CA LYS A 52 7.50 -19.32 32.97
C LYS A 52 7.97 -19.54 31.53
N GLU A 53 8.55 -20.69 31.23
CA GLU A 53 8.96 -21.03 29.86
C GLU A 53 7.75 -21.16 28.94
N ALA A 54 6.69 -21.84 29.39
CA ALA A 54 5.44 -21.98 28.62
C ALA A 54 4.79 -20.60 28.35
N ALA A 55 4.71 -19.73 29.36
CA ALA A 55 4.20 -18.38 29.18
C ALA A 55 5.05 -17.56 28.20
N GLY A 56 6.37 -17.69 28.25
CA GLY A 56 7.28 -17.07 27.30
C GLY A 56 7.04 -17.54 25.84
N ILE A 57 6.88 -18.84 25.66
CA ILE A 57 6.59 -19.44 24.34
C ILE A 57 5.23 -18.96 23.82
N GLU A 58 4.21 -18.87 24.68
CA GLU A 58 2.88 -18.39 24.28
C GLU A 58 2.92 -16.94 23.80
N ILE A 59 3.66 -16.08 24.49
CA ILE A 59 3.86 -14.68 24.08
C ILE A 59 4.53 -14.61 22.70
N HIS A 60 5.61 -15.40 22.50
CA HIS A 60 6.30 -15.44 21.20
C HIS A 60 5.41 -15.98 20.07
N LEU A 61 4.62 -16.99 20.36
CA LEU A 61 3.69 -17.58 19.41
C LEU A 61 2.60 -16.60 18.99
N ASN A 62 2.03 -15.85 19.93
CA ASN A 62 1.03 -14.82 19.64
C ASN A 62 1.63 -13.68 18.80
N LYS A 63 2.82 -13.20 19.15
CA LYS A 63 3.53 -12.18 18.36
C LYS A 63 3.83 -12.66 16.94
N SER A 64 4.25 -13.91 16.79
CA SER A 64 4.50 -14.49 15.46
C SER A 64 3.22 -14.59 14.63
N LYS A 65 2.10 -15.00 15.25
CA LYS A 65 0.79 -15.02 14.58
C LYS A 65 0.34 -13.65 14.11
N GLU A 66 0.49 -12.61 14.93
CA GLU A 66 0.19 -11.22 14.54
C GLU A 66 1.07 -10.76 13.36
N THR A 67 2.36 -11.09 13.42
CA THR A 67 3.28 -10.74 12.33
C THR A 67 2.90 -11.42 11.02
N ILE A 68 2.56 -12.71 11.05
CA ILE A 68 2.13 -13.46 9.87
C ILE A 68 0.81 -12.87 9.34
N GLY A 69 -0.19 -12.63 10.19
CA GLY A 69 -1.46 -12.04 9.77
C GLY A 69 -1.30 -10.66 9.12
N SER A 70 -0.38 -9.83 9.64
CA SER A 70 -0.06 -8.53 9.04
C SER A 70 0.65 -8.68 7.69
N ALA A 71 1.56 -9.65 7.57
CA ALA A 71 2.24 -9.95 6.31
C ALA A 71 1.28 -10.48 5.24
N ASP A 72 0.38 -11.38 5.61
CA ASP A 72 -0.64 -11.92 4.70
C ASP A 72 -1.56 -10.80 4.16
N SER A 73 -2.01 -9.89 5.04
CA SER A 73 -2.83 -8.74 4.63
C SER A 73 -2.07 -7.80 3.67
N LEU A 74 -0.77 -7.61 3.88
CA LEU A 74 0.06 -6.81 2.97
C LEU A 74 0.26 -7.49 1.61
N VAL A 75 0.49 -8.81 1.61
CA VAL A 75 0.64 -9.58 0.36
C VAL A 75 -0.65 -9.56 -0.45
N GLU A 76 -1.81 -9.76 0.19
CA GLU A 76 -3.12 -9.70 -0.47
C GLU A 76 -3.41 -8.31 -1.05
N GLY A 77 -3.07 -7.24 -0.32
CA GLY A 77 -3.17 -5.86 -0.84
C GLY A 77 -2.25 -5.59 -2.02
N LEU A 78 -1.02 -6.12 -2.00
CA LEU A 78 -0.05 -5.97 -3.08
C LEU A 78 -0.42 -6.76 -4.34
N GLU A 79 -1.08 -7.91 -4.20
CA GLU A 79 -1.52 -8.73 -5.34
C GLU A 79 -2.56 -7.99 -6.19
N GLY A 80 -3.52 -7.31 -5.55
CA GLY A 80 -4.50 -6.47 -6.24
C GLY A 80 -3.85 -5.28 -6.99
N GLU A 81 -2.84 -4.64 -6.39
CA GLU A 81 -2.08 -3.57 -7.05
C GLU A 81 -1.24 -4.10 -8.22
N PHE A 82 -0.62 -5.27 -8.08
CA PHE A 82 0.14 -5.91 -9.14
C PHE A 82 -0.72 -6.24 -10.36
N GLU A 83 -1.92 -6.81 -10.15
CA GLU A 83 -2.87 -7.06 -11.24
C GLU A 83 -3.31 -5.77 -11.93
N ARG A 84 -3.59 -4.72 -11.14
CA ARG A 84 -3.97 -3.41 -11.68
C ARG A 84 -2.85 -2.85 -12.57
N TRP A 85 -1.60 -2.89 -12.10
CA TRP A 85 -0.46 -2.38 -12.85
C TRP A 85 -0.17 -3.19 -14.11
N ASN A 86 -0.31 -4.51 -14.08
CA ASN A 86 -0.17 -5.34 -15.26
C ASN A 86 -1.21 -5.00 -16.34
N ASN A 87 -2.47 -4.80 -15.93
CA ASN A 87 -3.52 -4.38 -16.86
C ASN A 87 -3.22 -2.99 -17.44
N GLU A 88 -2.71 -2.06 -16.65
CA GLU A 88 -2.32 -0.72 -17.08
C GLU A 88 -1.15 -0.76 -18.08
N VAL A 89 -0.14 -1.59 -17.83
CA VAL A 89 0.97 -1.82 -18.75
C VAL A 89 0.49 -2.37 -20.09
N GLU A 90 -0.40 -3.37 -20.10
CA GLU A 90 -0.98 -3.89 -21.34
C GLU A 90 -1.73 -2.83 -22.15
N VAL A 91 -2.49 -1.96 -21.48
CA VAL A 91 -3.19 -0.84 -22.12
C VAL A 91 -2.20 0.15 -22.70
N MET A 92 -1.16 0.52 -21.94
CA MET A 92 -0.12 1.43 -22.38
C MET A 92 0.67 0.88 -23.57
N GLU A 93 1.00 -0.41 -23.60
CA GLU A 93 1.67 -1.05 -24.74
C GLU A 93 0.83 -1.01 -26.02
N LYS A 94 -0.49 -1.29 -25.89
CA LYS A 94 -1.41 -1.18 -27.02
C LYS A 94 -1.53 0.25 -27.53
N ASP A 95 -1.51 1.23 -26.66
CA ASP A 95 -1.58 2.65 -27.04
C ASP A 95 -0.26 3.14 -27.63
N LEU A 96 0.89 2.66 -27.14
CA LEU A 96 2.21 2.93 -27.70
C LEU A 96 2.28 2.55 -29.18
N GLY A 97 1.71 1.41 -29.56
CA GLY A 97 1.64 0.97 -30.95
C GLY A 97 0.82 1.89 -31.86
N LYS A 98 -0.07 2.71 -31.31
CA LYS A 98 -0.90 3.67 -32.07
C LYS A 98 -0.28 5.05 -32.20
N ILE A 99 0.71 5.37 -31.35
CA ILE A 99 1.34 6.72 -31.33
C ILE A 99 1.82 7.18 -32.71
N PRO A 100 2.48 6.39 -33.54
CA PRO A 100 2.93 6.85 -34.86
C PRO A 100 1.78 7.33 -35.75
N LEU A 101 0.64 6.62 -35.74
CA LEU A 101 -0.54 6.99 -36.51
C LEU A 101 -1.23 8.24 -35.94
N TYR A 102 -1.31 8.35 -34.64
CA TYR A 102 -1.87 9.51 -33.95
C TYR A 102 -1.00 10.76 -34.19
N SER A 103 0.32 10.61 -34.13
CA SER A 103 1.26 11.69 -34.44
C SER A 103 1.13 12.16 -35.89
N LEU A 104 0.93 11.25 -36.82
CA LEU A 104 0.69 11.57 -38.25
C LEU A 104 -0.61 12.38 -38.41
N LEU A 105 -1.71 11.96 -37.76
CA LEU A 105 -2.98 12.68 -37.80
C LEU A 105 -2.87 14.07 -37.19
N ALA A 106 -2.21 14.19 -36.03
CA ALA A 106 -2.00 15.45 -35.36
C ALA A 106 -1.14 16.41 -36.21
N ALA A 107 -0.04 15.92 -36.80
CA ALA A 107 0.80 16.71 -37.68
C ALA A 107 0.05 17.17 -38.94
N ALA A 108 -0.75 16.29 -39.55
CA ALA A 108 -1.57 16.63 -40.70
C ALA A 108 -2.64 17.69 -40.33
N PHE A 109 -3.27 17.59 -39.18
CA PHE A 109 -4.21 18.60 -38.69
C PHE A 109 -3.53 19.96 -38.54
N LEU A 110 -2.44 20.03 -37.81
CA LEU A 110 -1.70 21.28 -37.54
C LEU A 110 -1.18 21.92 -38.85
N THR A 111 -0.84 21.11 -39.83
CA THR A 111 -0.25 21.62 -41.09
C THR A 111 -1.31 22.06 -42.09
N TYR A 112 -2.38 21.28 -42.27
CA TYR A 112 -3.33 21.49 -43.35
C TYR A 112 -4.69 22.03 -42.93
N LEU A 113 -5.05 21.89 -41.68
CA LEU A 113 -6.40 22.27 -41.21
C LEU A 113 -6.41 23.46 -40.25
N SER A 114 -5.26 24.06 -39.95
CA SER A 114 -5.13 25.18 -39.00
C SER A 114 -6.01 26.40 -39.37
N ASN A 115 -6.21 26.66 -40.65
CA ASN A 115 -7.03 27.76 -41.18
C ASN A 115 -8.41 27.31 -41.69
N ALA A 116 -8.74 26.02 -41.58
CA ALA A 116 -10.00 25.51 -42.11
C ALA A 116 -11.16 25.77 -41.14
N PRO A 117 -12.40 25.96 -41.64
CA PRO A 117 -13.62 26.01 -40.83
C PRO A 117 -13.85 24.68 -40.08
N GLU A 118 -14.58 24.75 -38.98
CA GLU A 118 -14.81 23.62 -38.08
C GLU A 118 -15.42 22.39 -38.78
N ASP A 119 -16.39 22.61 -39.67
CA ASP A 119 -17.06 21.55 -40.42
C ASP A 119 -16.12 20.81 -41.38
N ILE A 120 -15.18 21.54 -41.97
CA ILE A 120 -14.13 20.95 -42.82
C ILE A 120 -13.11 20.17 -41.99
N ARG A 121 -12.69 20.70 -40.86
CA ARG A 121 -11.81 20.00 -39.90
C ARG A 121 -12.39 18.66 -39.50
N LYS A 122 -13.64 18.65 -39.04
CA LYS A 122 -14.34 17.42 -38.64
C LYS A 122 -14.42 16.40 -39.79
N ARG A 123 -14.86 16.80 -40.97
CA ARG A 123 -14.97 15.91 -42.13
C ARG A 123 -13.61 15.34 -42.60
N CYS A 124 -12.56 16.16 -42.59
CA CYS A 124 -11.23 15.69 -42.98
C CYS A 124 -10.66 14.72 -41.95
N MET A 125 -10.78 15.03 -40.67
CA MET A 125 -10.34 14.15 -39.59
C MET A 125 -11.04 12.80 -39.61
N GLU A 126 -12.36 12.78 -39.80
CA GLU A 126 -13.14 11.54 -39.92
C GLU A 126 -12.68 10.70 -41.13
N LYS A 127 -12.50 11.31 -42.31
CA LYS A 127 -11.98 10.62 -43.48
C LYS A 127 -10.58 10.02 -43.26
N TRP A 128 -9.68 10.78 -42.66
CA TRP A 128 -8.34 10.31 -42.36
C TRP A 128 -8.34 9.17 -41.34
N GLN A 129 -9.15 9.25 -40.28
CA GLN A 129 -9.30 8.18 -39.31
C GLN A 129 -9.80 6.89 -39.97
N VAL A 130 -10.82 6.98 -40.81
CA VAL A 130 -11.33 5.81 -41.56
C VAL A 130 -10.26 5.22 -42.50
N SER A 131 -9.52 6.06 -43.22
CA SER A 131 -8.47 5.60 -44.14
C SER A 131 -7.32 4.90 -43.44
N LEU A 132 -7.03 5.29 -42.16
CA LEU A 132 -5.98 4.70 -41.34
C LEU A 132 -6.50 3.55 -40.46
N GLY A 133 -7.78 3.21 -40.54
CA GLY A 133 -8.39 2.15 -39.72
C GLY A 133 -8.48 2.50 -38.22
N ILE A 134 -8.42 3.79 -37.88
CA ILE A 134 -8.47 4.27 -36.50
C ILE A 134 -9.92 4.47 -36.09
N LYS A 135 -10.39 3.72 -35.09
CA LYS A 135 -11.79 3.79 -34.62
C LYS A 135 -12.11 5.09 -33.83
N ARG A 136 -11.13 5.61 -33.08
CA ARG A 136 -11.29 6.79 -32.24
C ARG A 136 -9.95 7.48 -32.04
N PHE A 137 -9.89 8.75 -32.37
CA PHE A 137 -8.76 9.62 -32.08
C PHE A 137 -9.26 10.94 -31.53
N ASP A 138 -8.78 11.32 -30.36
CA ASP A 138 -9.09 12.61 -29.74
C ASP A 138 -7.85 13.50 -29.80
N LEU A 139 -7.86 14.45 -30.74
CA LEU A 139 -6.77 15.38 -30.99
C LEU A 139 -6.43 16.22 -29.73
N LYS A 140 -7.48 16.64 -28.99
CA LYS A 140 -7.31 17.48 -27.83
C LYS A 140 -6.56 16.77 -26.70
N ARG A 141 -6.92 15.52 -26.43
CA ARG A 141 -6.23 14.68 -25.44
C ARG A 141 -4.85 14.23 -25.86
N PHE A 142 -4.61 14.17 -27.18
CA PHE A 142 -3.30 13.77 -27.70
C PHE A 142 -2.28 14.93 -27.66
N LEU A 143 -2.70 16.17 -27.95
CA LEU A 143 -1.82 17.33 -28.04
C LEU A 143 -1.78 18.19 -26.76
N SER A 144 -2.71 18.02 -25.85
CA SER A 144 -2.78 18.79 -24.59
C SER A 144 -3.27 17.95 -23.43
N SER A 145 -2.89 18.30 -22.22
CA SER A 145 -3.40 17.74 -20.98
C SER A 145 -4.68 18.44 -20.50
N GLU A 146 -5.48 17.78 -19.69
CA GLU A 146 -6.66 18.41 -19.06
C GLU A 146 -6.27 19.62 -18.22
N LYS A 147 -5.11 19.58 -17.57
CA LYS A 147 -4.56 20.69 -16.80
C LYS A 147 -4.31 21.91 -17.67
N GLU A 148 -3.69 21.72 -18.83
CA GLU A 148 -3.43 22.81 -19.78
C GLU A 148 -4.73 23.41 -20.32
N MET A 149 -5.70 22.59 -20.69
CA MET A 149 -7.02 23.08 -21.14
C MET A 149 -7.76 23.87 -20.07
N LEU A 150 -7.67 23.45 -18.80
CA LEU A 150 -8.25 24.20 -17.68
C LEU A 150 -7.53 25.53 -17.46
N GLN A 151 -6.20 25.56 -17.59
CA GLN A 151 -5.40 26.76 -17.50
C GLN A 151 -5.77 27.76 -18.59
N TRP A 152 -5.87 27.32 -19.86
CA TRP A 152 -6.26 28.19 -20.98
C TRP A 152 -7.64 28.82 -20.78
N ARG A 153 -8.58 28.07 -20.20
CA ARG A 153 -9.91 28.61 -19.84
C ARG A 153 -9.81 29.66 -18.74
N ALA A 154 -8.99 29.42 -17.73
CA ALA A 154 -8.76 30.38 -16.65
C ALA A 154 -8.09 31.69 -17.16
N GLU A 155 -7.28 31.59 -18.23
CA GLU A 155 -6.64 32.71 -18.92
C GLU A 155 -7.57 33.45 -19.91
N GLY A 156 -8.83 32.97 -20.05
CA GLY A 156 -9.85 33.66 -20.87
C GLY A 156 -10.12 32.99 -22.25
N LEU A 157 -9.56 31.80 -22.53
CA LEU A 157 -9.90 31.08 -23.75
C LEU A 157 -11.34 30.55 -23.67
N PRO A 158 -12.19 30.76 -24.70
CA PRO A 158 -13.51 30.13 -24.76
C PRO A 158 -13.45 28.60 -24.68
N SER A 159 -14.50 28.01 -24.11
CA SER A 159 -14.54 26.55 -23.87
C SER A 159 -15.03 25.72 -25.06
N ASP A 160 -15.29 26.36 -26.20
CA ASP A 160 -15.71 25.70 -27.44
C ASP A 160 -14.54 24.95 -28.10
N ASP A 161 -14.87 23.89 -28.82
CA ASP A 161 -13.90 23.00 -29.45
C ASP A 161 -13.00 23.73 -30.44
N LEU A 162 -13.54 24.64 -31.20
CA LEU A 162 -12.80 25.43 -32.20
C LEU A 162 -11.73 26.32 -31.55
N SER A 163 -12.05 26.96 -30.42
CA SER A 163 -11.10 27.79 -29.69
C SER A 163 -9.94 26.97 -29.11
N ILE A 164 -10.23 25.77 -28.58
CA ILE A 164 -9.20 24.85 -28.06
C ILE A 164 -8.35 24.33 -29.20
N GLU A 165 -8.91 23.93 -30.33
CA GLU A 165 -8.16 23.49 -31.52
C GLU A 165 -7.26 24.59 -32.08
N ASN A 166 -7.76 25.84 -32.14
CA ASN A 166 -6.96 26.99 -32.54
C ASN A 166 -5.82 27.27 -31.58
N ALA A 167 -6.05 27.16 -30.28
CA ALA A 167 -4.99 27.30 -29.27
C ALA A 167 -3.88 26.25 -29.48
N MET A 168 -4.25 24.99 -29.74
CA MET A 168 -3.27 23.95 -30.07
C MET A 168 -2.50 24.27 -31.36
N CYS A 169 -3.19 24.75 -32.40
CA CYS A 169 -2.51 25.17 -33.64
C CYS A 169 -1.48 26.27 -33.38
N ILE A 170 -1.80 27.23 -32.53
CA ILE A 170 -0.90 28.33 -32.19
C ILE A 170 0.29 27.85 -31.35
N LEU A 171 0.04 27.07 -30.30
CA LEU A 171 1.08 26.68 -29.36
C LEU A 171 1.99 25.54 -29.85
N GLN A 172 1.45 24.61 -30.67
CA GLN A 172 2.19 23.46 -31.18
C GLN A 172 2.83 23.71 -32.55
N SER A 173 2.49 24.82 -33.21
CA SER A 173 3.13 25.16 -34.50
C SER A 173 4.61 25.51 -34.31
N LYS A 174 5.46 25.00 -35.19
CA LYS A 174 6.89 25.42 -35.27
C LYS A 174 7.09 26.76 -35.92
N GLN A 175 6.12 27.21 -36.70
CA GLN A 175 6.14 28.48 -37.41
C GLN A 175 5.29 29.53 -36.65
N SER A 176 5.67 30.79 -36.76
CA SER A 176 4.90 31.90 -36.18
C SER A 176 3.51 31.94 -36.83
N PRO A 177 2.42 31.76 -36.08
CA PRO A 177 1.09 31.78 -36.66
C PRO A 177 0.67 33.22 -36.95
N TYR A 178 0.00 33.42 -38.08
CA TYR A 178 -0.68 34.66 -38.37
C TYR A 178 -2.12 34.59 -37.90
N LEU A 179 -2.51 35.51 -37.02
CA LEU A 179 -3.82 35.52 -36.39
C LEU A 179 -4.71 36.64 -36.97
N ILE A 180 -5.92 36.28 -37.35
CA ILE A 180 -6.98 37.24 -37.69
C ILE A 180 -7.98 37.17 -36.54
N ASP A 181 -7.94 38.17 -35.64
CA ASP A 181 -8.73 38.19 -34.41
C ASP A 181 -9.50 39.51 -34.26
N PRO A 182 -10.64 39.66 -34.97
CA PRO A 182 -11.45 40.88 -34.91
C PRO A 182 -12.01 41.16 -33.52
N SER A 183 -12.14 40.15 -32.69
CA SER A 183 -12.71 40.24 -31.33
C SER A 183 -11.67 40.45 -30.23
N SER A 184 -10.39 40.43 -30.58
CA SER A 184 -9.24 40.51 -29.65
C SER A 184 -9.23 39.45 -28.55
N ARG A 185 -10.01 38.37 -28.69
CA ARG A 185 -10.08 37.28 -27.69
C ARG A 185 -8.83 36.42 -27.69
N ALA A 186 -8.37 36.00 -28.86
CA ALA A 186 -7.16 35.22 -29.01
C ALA A 186 -5.93 36.03 -28.59
N SER A 187 -5.87 37.33 -28.98
CA SER A 187 -4.79 38.22 -28.60
C SER A 187 -4.71 38.41 -27.09
N ASN A 188 -5.83 38.65 -26.42
CA ASN A 188 -5.88 38.80 -24.96
C ASN A 188 -5.49 37.52 -24.24
N TRP A 189 -5.97 36.38 -24.71
CA TRP A 189 -5.58 35.08 -24.15
C TRP A 189 -4.08 34.79 -24.33
N LEU A 190 -3.52 35.08 -25.52
CA LEU A 190 -2.10 34.88 -25.78
C LEU A 190 -1.21 35.76 -24.89
N LEU A 191 -1.63 37.01 -24.64
CA LEU A 191 -0.92 37.90 -23.70
C LEU A 191 -0.94 37.36 -22.28
N ALA A 192 -2.08 36.81 -21.81
CA ALA A 192 -2.19 36.16 -20.51
C ALA A 192 -1.30 34.93 -20.42
N ASN A 193 -1.32 34.08 -21.44
CA ASN A 193 -0.52 32.85 -21.51
C ASN A 193 0.99 33.17 -21.61
N ALA A 194 1.39 34.17 -22.36
CA ALA A 194 2.79 34.60 -22.49
C ALA A 194 3.36 35.15 -21.17
N ASN A 195 2.56 35.86 -20.39
CA ASN A 195 2.96 36.33 -19.07
C ASN A 195 3.23 35.23 -18.07
N VAL A 196 2.55 34.05 -18.23
CA VAL A 196 2.74 32.89 -17.39
C VAL A 196 3.89 32.01 -17.91
N GLY A 197 4.10 31.93 -19.22
CA GLY A 197 4.99 30.96 -19.85
C GLY A 197 6.29 31.48 -20.49
N GLY A 198 6.43 32.79 -20.67
CA GLY A 198 7.68 33.44 -21.16
C GLY A 198 8.12 33.08 -22.61
N LYS A 199 7.22 32.58 -23.48
CA LYS A 199 7.60 32.01 -24.78
C LYS A 199 6.97 32.68 -26.02
N VAL A 200 6.18 33.72 -25.88
CA VAL A 200 5.53 34.34 -27.03
C VAL A 200 6.15 35.69 -27.33
N SER A 201 6.77 35.83 -28.51
CA SER A 201 7.27 37.11 -29.01
C SER A 201 6.22 37.69 -29.96
N PHE A 202 5.62 38.82 -29.61
CA PHE A 202 4.71 39.53 -30.49
C PHE A 202 5.49 40.51 -31.36
N MET A 203 5.35 40.42 -32.69
CA MET A 203 5.66 41.50 -33.59
C MET A 203 4.35 42.20 -33.93
N PHE A 204 4.25 43.44 -33.57
CA PHE A 204 3.17 44.34 -33.97
C PHE A 204 3.52 44.99 -35.32
#